data_3c3ee154c487f33a6935b4c8145f23c7
#
_entry.id   3c3ee154c487f33a6935b4c8145f23c7
#
_cell.length_a   1.000
_cell.length_b   1.000
_cell.length_c   1.000
_cell.angle_alpha   90.00
_cell.angle_beta   90.00
_cell.angle_gamma   90.00
#
_symmetry.space_group_name_H-M   'P 1'
#
loop_
_entity.id
_entity.type
_entity.pdbx_description
1 polymer ?
#
loop_
_entity_poly.entity_id
_entity_poly.type
_entity_poly.pdbx_seq_one_letter_code
_entity_poly.pdbx_strand_id
1 'polypeptide(L)'
;MKDFSFEKVKMWIKQELVLTIALLLGCVSSFFNTPKMHYIDWDVLAVLWALMVVVAGLKTVKFLDWTAIELLNRCATYKQVVIALVGLTFVSSMFVTNDVALLTFVPLALVIGKTIKMDMPRVVILQTLAANLGSMFTPPGNPQNLFLYAHYGYSALGFFKVMLLPTVLSVIYIGVIIYFKRNHPLQLELPALEKPDRKLTTIYLVLLALNVGAVLHLLDKYIALAITAIVVLVVNRKLVKQVDYSLLLTFIGFFVFIGNISNTSVVSYLRDHVLGTTEGTYLAALVSSQFISNVPAAMLLAGLTREADALLLGVNIGGLGTLIASMASVISYKLFAAEHPYQAGGYLRMFLFYNFVGLVLIGFVTYLACIVNYINYLDVSQFRELSEFLNW
;
A
#
# COMPACT_ATOMS: atom_id res chain seq x y z
N MET A 1 8.47 -37.50 -14.88
CA MET A 1 8.48 -36.10 -15.33
C MET A 1 7.04 -35.64 -15.39
N LYS A 2 6.62 -34.76 -14.46
CA LYS A 2 5.24 -34.23 -14.45
C LYS A 2 5.08 -33.32 -15.66
N ASP A 3 4.04 -33.56 -16.46
CA ASP A 3 3.67 -32.74 -17.60
C ASP A 3 3.63 -31.25 -17.21
N PHE A 4 4.65 -30.52 -17.65
CA PHE A 4 4.68 -29.07 -17.60
C PHE A 4 3.75 -28.58 -18.70
N SER A 5 2.44 -28.60 -18.44
CA SER A 5 1.43 -28.20 -19.41
C SER A 5 1.62 -26.71 -19.68
N PHE A 6 1.77 -26.31 -20.94
CA PHE A 6 1.85 -24.93 -21.42
C PHE A 6 0.72 -24.05 -20.84
N GLU A 7 -0.45 -24.62 -20.63
CA GLU A 7 -1.58 -23.96 -19.99
C GLU A 7 -1.31 -23.57 -18.52
N LYS A 8 -0.58 -24.41 -17.75
CA LYS A 8 -0.22 -24.09 -16.37
C LYS A 8 0.79 -22.94 -16.31
N VAL A 9 1.75 -22.92 -17.23
CA VAL A 9 2.73 -21.82 -17.35
C VAL A 9 2.00 -20.52 -17.73
N LYS A 10 1.10 -20.56 -18.70
CA LYS A 10 0.31 -19.41 -19.12
C LYS A 10 -0.59 -18.87 -18.01
N MET A 11 -1.20 -19.75 -17.20
CA MET A 11 -1.98 -19.34 -16.03
C MET A 11 -1.08 -18.70 -14.97
N TRP A 12 0.08 -19.27 -14.68
CA TRP A 12 1.02 -18.73 -13.72
C TRP A 12 1.53 -17.34 -14.15
N ILE A 13 1.93 -17.17 -15.42
CA ILE A 13 2.32 -15.86 -15.98
C ILE A 13 1.21 -14.82 -15.82
N LYS A 14 -0.05 -15.21 -16.04
CA LYS A 14 -1.19 -14.28 -15.83
C LYS A 14 -1.44 -13.92 -14.38
N GLN A 15 -1.17 -14.83 -13.46
CA GLN A 15 -1.31 -14.61 -12.02
C GLN A 15 -0.17 -13.73 -11.48
N GLU A 16 1.07 -13.98 -11.95
CA GLU A 16 2.30 -13.34 -11.50
C GLU A 16 2.89 -12.42 -12.59
N LEU A 17 2.03 -11.59 -13.21
CA LEU A 17 2.42 -10.77 -14.35
C LEU A 17 3.56 -9.80 -14.01
N VAL A 18 3.49 -9.14 -12.86
CA VAL A 18 4.50 -8.16 -12.42
C VAL A 18 5.85 -8.84 -12.17
N LEU A 19 5.84 -10.00 -11.51
CA LEU A 19 7.04 -10.83 -11.33
C LEU A 19 7.63 -11.23 -12.67
N THR A 20 6.79 -11.71 -13.60
CA THR A 20 7.24 -12.13 -14.93
C THR A 20 7.93 -10.98 -15.67
N ILE A 21 7.34 -9.78 -15.65
CA ILE A 21 7.92 -8.59 -16.26
C ILE A 21 9.24 -8.22 -15.58
N ALA A 22 9.30 -8.20 -14.26
CA ALA A 22 10.51 -7.86 -13.51
C ALA A 22 11.67 -8.81 -13.83
N LEU A 23 11.39 -10.11 -13.84
CA LEU A 23 12.39 -11.12 -14.18
C LEU A 23 12.84 -11.03 -15.65
N LEU A 24 11.92 -10.81 -16.59
CA LEU A 24 12.27 -10.62 -18.00
C LEU A 24 13.15 -9.37 -18.19
N LEU A 25 12.80 -8.25 -17.58
CA LEU A 25 13.59 -7.02 -17.65
C LEU A 25 14.98 -7.22 -17.03
N GLY A 26 15.04 -7.86 -15.85
CA GLY A 26 16.30 -8.19 -15.19
C GLY A 26 17.16 -9.12 -16.06
N CYS A 27 16.59 -10.17 -16.63
CA CYS A 27 17.31 -11.11 -17.51
C CYS A 27 17.78 -10.42 -18.80
N VAL A 28 16.89 -9.70 -19.50
CA VAL A 28 17.25 -9.03 -20.76
C VAL A 28 18.34 -7.98 -20.55
N SER A 29 18.24 -7.17 -19.49
CA SER A 29 19.27 -6.18 -19.16
C SER A 29 20.62 -6.81 -18.81
N SER A 30 20.60 -8.03 -18.28
CA SER A 30 21.83 -8.78 -17.93
C SER A 30 22.63 -9.28 -19.14
N PHE A 31 22.04 -9.28 -20.35
CA PHE A 31 22.80 -9.51 -21.58
C PHE A 31 23.66 -8.32 -21.98
N PHE A 32 23.30 -7.11 -21.54
CA PHE A 32 24.04 -5.88 -21.87
C PHE A 32 25.02 -5.49 -20.76
N ASN A 33 24.68 -5.76 -19.50
CA ASN A 33 25.54 -5.49 -18.35
C ASN A 33 25.48 -6.64 -17.35
N THR A 34 26.63 -7.04 -16.83
CA THR A 34 26.70 -8.12 -15.82
C THR A 34 26.05 -7.68 -14.53
N PRO A 35 25.06 -8.41 -14.01
CA PRO A 35 24.39 -8.06 -12.76
C PRO A 35 25.38 -8.16 -11.59
N LYS A 36 25.30 -7.20 -10.66
CA LYS A 36 26.16 -7.14 -9.49
C LYS A 36 25.32 -7.29 -8.22
N MET A 37 25.83 -8.03 -7.25
CA MET A 37 25.12 -8.30 -5.99
C MET A 37 24.77 -7.04 -5.19
N HIS A 38 25.56 -5.97 -5.32
CA HIS A 38 25.31 -4.70 -4.65
C HIS A 38 24.13 -3.88 -5.24
N TYR A 39 23.57 -4.32 -6.40
CA TYR A 39 22.34 -3.71 -6.91
C TYR A 39 21.13 -4.07 -6.04
N ILE A 40 21.18 -5.22 -5.37
CA ILE A 40 20.08 -5.74 -4.57
C ILE A 40 20.15 -5.12 -3.16
N ASP A 41 19.10 -4.43 -2.79
CA ASP A 41 18.93 -3.93 -1.42
C ASP A 41 18.42 -5.05 -0.51
N TRP A 42 19.38 -5.77 0.08
CA TRP A 42 19.09 -6.89 1.00
C TRP A 42 18.41 -6.43 2.28
N ASP A 43 18.64 -5.19 2.70
CA ASP A 43 18.04 -4.62 3.90
C ASP A 43 16.53 -4.45 3.73
N VAL A 44 16.12 -3.89 2.59
CA VAL A 44 14.69 -3.77 2.24
C VAL A 44 14.02 -5.14 2.16
N LEU A 45 14.65 -6.10 1.50
CA LEU A 45 14.09 -7.46 1.37
C LEU A 45 13.95 -8.15 2.72
N ALA A 46 14.93 -7.99 3.61
CA ALA A 46 14.92 -8.58 4.95
C ALA A 46 13.80 -8.00 5.82
N VAL A 47 13.63 -6.69 5.79
CA VAL A 47 12.56 -6.00 6.54
C VAL A 47 11.18 -6.35 5.97
N LEU A 48 11.02 -6.37 4.64
CA LEU A 48 9.79 -6.83 4.00
C LEU A 48 9.43 -8.25 4.44
N TRP A 49 10.40 -9.18 4.38
CA TRP A 49 10.20 -10.56 4.83
C TRP A 49 9.74 -10.63 6.28
N ALA A 50 10.41 -9.89 7.18
CA ALA A 50 10.09 -9.89 8.60
C ALA A 50 8.67 -9.36 8.88
N LEU A 51 8.27 -8.27 8.23
CA LEU A 51 6.92 -7.73 8.35
C LEU A 51 5.86 -8.71 7.81
N MET A 52 6.10 -9.30 6.62
CA MET A 52 5.16 -10.25 6.01
C MET A 52 4.92 -11.49 6.88
N VAL A 53 5.97 -12.07 7.45
CA VAL A 53 5.83 -13.28 8.28
C VAL A 53 5.09 -13.00 9.58
N VAL A 54 5.29 -11.83 10.18
CA VAL A 54 4.56 -11.42 11.39
C VAL A 54 3.08 -11.17 11.10
N VAL A 55 2.80 -10.47 9.99
CA VAL A 55 1.42 -10.21 9.53
C VAL A 55 0.69 -11.52 9.20
N ALA A 56 1.37 -12.50 8.58
CA ALA A 56 0.83 -13.85 8.38
C ALA A 56 0.49 -14.53 9.71
N GLY A 57 1.30 -14.30 10.76
CA GLY A 57 1.00 -14.76 12.13
C GLY A 57 -0.29 -14.17 12.69
N LEU A 58 -0.47 -12.85 12.61
CA LEU A 58 -1.69 -12.15 13.04
C LEU A 58 -2.93 -12.63 12.28
N LYS A 59 -2.79 -12.88 10.98
CA LYS A 59 -3.84 -13.45 10.15
C LYS A 59 -4.20 -14.88 10.58
N THR A 60 -3.21 -15.71 10.88
CA THR A 60 -3.41 -17.11 11.29
C THR A 60 -4.19 -17.21 12.61
N VAL A 61 -3.95 -16.30 13.57
CA VAL A 61 -4.70 -16.23 14.83
C VAL A 61 -6.03 -15.49 14.70
N LYS A 62 -6.40 -15.03 13.50
CA LYS A 62 -7.65 -14.31 13.18
C LYS A 62 -7.85 -13.04 14.04
N PHE A 63 -6.75 -12.40 14.45
CA PHE A 63 -6.83 -11.20 15.29
C PHE A 63 -7.57 -10.04 14.60
N LEU A 64 -7.29 -9.81 13.32
CA LEU A 64 -7.93 -8.74 12.55
C LEU A 64 -9.42 -9.00 12.34
N ASP A 65 -9.78 -10.25 12.02
CA ASP A 65 -11.18 -10.66 11.84
C ASP A 65 -11.98 -10.50 13.15
N TRP A 66 -11.40 -10.95 14.28
CA TRP A 66 -12.02 -10.82 15.58
C TRP A 66 -12.21 -9.36 15.99
N THR A 67 -11.18 -8.52 15.80
CA THR A 67 -11.26 -7.08 16.09
C THR A 67 -12.35 -6.40 15.27
N ALA A 68 -12.47 -6.78 14.00
CA ALA A 68 -13.50 -6.24 13.13
C ALA A 68 -14.92 -6.62 13.59
N ILE A 69 -15.15 -7.88 13.92
CA ILE A 69 -16.46 -8.35 14.40
C ILE A 69 -16.81 -7.70 15.74
N GLU A 70 -15.86 -7.58 16.66
CA GLU A 70 -16.08 -6.93 17.95
C GLU A 70 -16.48 -5.45 17.79
N LEU A 71 -15.85 -4.74 16.84
CA LEU A 71 -16.22 -3.36 16.53
C LEU A 71 -17.60 -3.27 15.86
N LEU A 72 -17.89 -4.16 14.90
CA LEU A 72 -19.13 -4.18 14.17
C LEU A 72 -20.35 -4.53 15.04
N ASN A 73 -20.17 -5.37 16.07
CA ASN A 73 -21.20 -5.68 17.07
C ASN A 73 -21.68 -4.46 17.87
N ARG A 74 -20.90 -3.37 17.86
CA ARG A 74 -21.27 -2.10 18.51
C ARG A 74 -21.99 -1.14 17.55
N CYS A 75 -22.14 -1.49 16.29
CA CYS A 75 -22.77 -0.66 15.28
C CYS A 75 -24.28 -0.92 15.25
N ALA A 76 -25.06 0.14 15.35
CA ALA A 76 -26.52 0.09 15.31
C ALA A 76 -27.11 0.64 14.00
N THR A 77 -26.31 1.24 13.14
CA THR A 77 -26.78 1.88 11.91
C THR A 77 -25.88 1.56 10.72
N TYR A 78 -26.44 1.66 9.52
CA TYR A 78 -25.75 1.45 8.25
C TYR A 78 -24.47 2.27 8.13
N LYS A 79 -24.53 3.57 8.44
CA LYS A 79 -23.34 4.44 8.38
C LYS A 79 -22.25 4.00 9.34
N GLN A 80 -22.62 3.59 10.56
CA GLN A 80 -21.63 3.09 11.54
C GLN A 80 -20.92 1.85 11.04
N VAL A 81 -21.63 0.91 10.41
CA VAL A 81 -21.03 -0.28 9.81
C VAL A 81 -20.06 0.08 8.68
N VAL A 82 -20.47 1.00 7.77
CA VAL A 82 -19.59 1.47 6.70
C VAL A 82 -18.35 2.17 7.25
N ILE A 83 -18.53 3.07 8.23
CA ILE A 83 -17.40 3.77 8.89
C ILE A 83 -16.46 2.77 9.57
N ALA A 84 -17.00 1.77 10.27
CA ALA A 84 -16.21 0.75 10.95
C ALA A 84 -15.40 -0.08 9.95
N LEU A 85 -16.02 -0.60 8.87
CA LEU A 85 -15.34 -1.38 7.85
C LEU A 85 -14.26 -0.57 7.12
N VAL A 86 -14.60 0.64 6.70
CA VAL A 86 -13.69 1.54 5.97
C VAL A 86 -12.57 2.03 6.89
N GLY A 87 -12.90 2.45 8.12
CA GLY A 87 -11.94 2.91 9.11
C GLY A 87 -10.96 1.81 9.55
N LEU A 88 -11.46 0.59 9.80
CA LEU A 88 -10.61 -0.56 10.08
C LEU A 88 -9.65 -0.85 8.91
N THR A 89 -10.17 -0.81 7.68
CA THR A 89 -9.33 -1.04 6.49
C THR A 89 -8.27 0.05 6.37
N PHE A 90 -8.63 1.32 6.59
CA PHE A 90 -7.73 2.47 6.55
C PHE A 90 -6.60 2.37 7.58
N VAL A 91 -6.98 2.16 8.85
CA VAL A 91 -6.00 2.10 9.95
C VAL A 91 -5.14 0.84 9.88
N SER A 92 -5.76 -0.32 9.62
CA SER A 92 -5.00 -1.57 9.55
C SER A 92 -4.00 -1.57 8.40
N SER A 93 -4.33 -0.97 7.24
CA SER A 93 -3.43 -0.88 6.09
C SER A 93 -2.14 -0.12 6.39
N MET A 94 -2.11 0.73 7.41
CA MET A 94 -0.90 1.41 7.86
C MET A 94 0.16 0.47 8.45
N PHE A 95 -0.27 -0.70 8.96
CA PHE A 95 0.61 -1.61 9.72
C PHE A 95 0.75 -2.99 9.10
N VAL A 96 -0.32 -3.49 8.43
CA VAL A 96 -0.36 -4.86 7.90
C VAL A 96 -0.35 -4.93 6.38
N THR A 97 -0.11 -3.82 5.71
CA THR A 97 -0.18 -3.55 4.27
C THR A 97 -1.61 -3.46 3.70
N ASN A 98 -1.74 -2.69 2.60
CA ASN A 98 -3.01 -2.51 1.89
C ASN A 98 -3.62 -3.83 1.40
N ASP A 99 -2.79 -4.73 0.86
CA ASP A 99 -3.23 -6.01 0.31
C ASP A 99 -3.81 -6.93 1.39
N VAL A 100 -3.11 -7.03 2.54
CA VAL A 100 -3.58 -7.85 3.67
C VAL A 100 -4.84 -7.28 4.29
N ALA A 101 -4.95 -5.95 4.42
CA ALA A 101 -6.16 -5.31 4.92
C ALA A 101 -7.36 -5.65 4.04
N LEU A 102 -7.23 -5.60 2.69
CA LEU A 102 -8.30 -5.95 1.78
C LEU A 102 -8.63 -7.44 1.78
N LEU A 103 -7.61 -8.31 1.80
CA LEU A 103 -7.82 -9.76 1.90
C LEU A 103 -8.52 -10.19 3.19
N THR A 104 -8.50 -9.35 4.23
CA THR A 104 -9.19 -9.59 5.50
C THR A 104 -10.58 -8.97 5.51
N PHE A 105 -10.68 -7.67 5.24
CA PHE A 105 -11.92 -6.93 5.50
C PHE A 105 -12.92 -6.92 4.33
N VAL A 106 -12.48 -7.15 3.09
CA VAL A 106 -13.42 -7.26 1.96
C VAL A 106 -14.25 -8.54 2.04
N PRO A 107 -13.68 -9.76 2.26
CA PRO A 107 -14.48 -10.95 2.49
C PRO A 107 -15.46 -10.81 3.66
N LEU A 108 -15.01 -10.20 4.76
CA LEU A 108 -15.88 -9.93 5.91
C LEU A 108 -17.07 -9.03 5.52
N ALA A 109 -16.82 -7.94 4.80
CA ALA A 109 -17.88 -7.06 4.30
C ALA A 109 -18.86 -7.80 3.38
N LEU A 110 -18.36 -8.68 2.48
CA LEU A 110 -19.18 -9.47 1.59
C LEU A 110 -20.07 -10.46 2.35
N VAL A 111 -19.55 -11.10 3.42
CA VAL A 111 -20.34 -11.97 4.31
C VAL A 111 -21.45 -11.17 5.00
N ILE A 112 -21.13 -10.03 5.58
CA ILE A 112 -22.09 -9.13 6.24
C ILE A 112 -23.16 -8.66 5.24
N GLY A 113 -22.77 -8.31 4.03
CA GLY A 113 -23.66 -7.87 2.98
C GLY A 113 -24.69 -8.90 2.54
N LYS A 114 -24.45 -10.20 2.80
CA LYS A 114 -25.46 -11.28 2.58
C LYS A 114 -26.57 -11.24 3.64
N THR A 115 -26.26 -10.79 4.85
CA THR A 115 -27.20 -10.74 5.97
C THR A 115 -28.02 -9.45 5.96
N ILE A 116 -27.40 -8.34 5.56
CA ILE A 116 -28.03 -7.03 5.53
C ILE A 116 -27.96 -6.43 4.11
N LYS A 117 -29.02 -5.72 3.70
CA LYS A 117 -29.04 -5.05 2.39
C LYS A 117 -28.06 -3.89 2.35
N MET A 118 -26.83 -4.14 1.88
CA MET A 118 -25.79 -3.14 1.70
C MET A 118 -25.54 -2.88 0.20
N ASP A 119 -25.15 -1.64 -0.10
CA ASP A 119 -24.60 -1.27 -1.44
C ASP A 119 -23.15 -1.80 -1.53
N MET A 120 -23.02 -3.13 -1.73
CA MET A 120 -21.75 -3.82 -1.66
C MET A 120 -20.70 -3.29 -2.64
N PRO A 121 -21.05 -2.93 -3.90
CA PRO A 121 -20.06 -2.33 -4.79
C PRO A 121 -19.38 -1.11 -4.17
N ARG A 122 -20.17 -0.18 -3.60
CA ARG A 122 -19.62 1.03 -3.00
C ARG A 122 -18.85 0.77 -1.71
N VAL A 123 -19.30 -0.17 -0.87
CA VAL A 123 -18.59 -0.52 0.37
C VAL A 123 -17.21 -1.07 0.05
N VAL A 124 -17.11 -2.01 -0.89
CA VAL A 124 -15.83 -2.60 -1.29
C VAL A 124 -14.93 -1.57 -1.98
N ILE A 125 -15.48 -0.66 -2.81
CA ILE A 125 -14.72 0.46 -3.39
C ILE A 125 -14.17 1.38 -2.30
N LEU A 126 -14.98 1.74 -1.30
CA LEU A 126 -14.52 2.57 -0.18
C LEU A 126 -13.44 1.87 0.65
N GLN A 127 -13.53 0.56 0.86
CA GLN A 127 -12.46 -0.21 1.50
C GLN A 127 -11.19 -0.23 0.64
N THR A 128 -11.32 -0.31 -0.69
CA THR A 128 -10.17 -0.25 -1.60
C THR A 128 -9.48 1.12 -1.54
N LEU A 129 -10.25 2.20 -1.59
CA LEU A 129 -9.74 3.56 -1.39
C LEU A 129 -9.07 3.70 -0.01
N ALA A 130 -9.72 3.18 1.04
CA ALA A 130 -9.20 3.23 2.40
C ALA A 130 -7.88 2.47 2.56
N ALA A 131 -7.75 1.30 1.93
CA ALA A 131 -6.51 0.53 1.96
C ALA A 131 -5.36 1.24 1.25
N ASN A 132 -5.58 1.74 0.03
CA ASN A 132 -4.56 2.45 -0.72
C ASN A 132 -4.16 3.77 -0.06
N LEU A 133 -5.15 4.56 0.37
CA LEU A 133 -4.93 5.89 0.93
C LEU A 133 -4.48 5.84 2.40
N GLY A 134 -4.88 4.83 3.16
CA GLY A 134 -4.40 4.63 4.54
C GLY A 134 -2.96 4.16 4.57
N SER A 135 -2.63 3.17 3.74
CA SER A 135 -1.29 2.59 3.71
C SER A 135 -0.19 3.58 3.31
N MET A 136 -0.53 4.65 2.58
CA MET A 136 0.46 5.63 2.17
C MET A 136 1.04 6.44 3.33
N PHE A 137 0.34 6.53 4.47
CA PHE A 137 0.77 7.38 5.59
C PHE A 137 2.00 6.85 6.32
N THR A 138 2.28 5.55 6.26
CA THR A 138 3.37 4.93 7.04
C THR A 138 4.36 4.20 6.15
N PRO A 139 5.65 4.13 6.51
CA PRO A 139 6.63 3.35 5.77
C PRO A 139 6.24 1.87 5.61
N PRO A 140 5.77 1.13 6.65
CA PRO A 140 5.38 -0.27 6.51
C PRO A 140 4.01 -0.49 5.86
N GLY A 141 3.24 0.56 5.56
CA GLY A 141 1.89 0.45 5.03
C GLY A 141 1.80 -0.17 3.64
N ASN A 142 2.83 -0.02 2.83
CA ASN A 142 2.93 -0.67 1.53
C ASN A 142 4.40 -0.87 1.11
N PRO A 143 4.68 -1.82 0.19
CA PRO A 143 6.04 -2.16 -0.19
C PRO A 143 6.83 -1.01 -0.82
N GLN A 144 6.19 -0.16 -1.64
CA GLN A 144 6.84 0.99 -2.26
C GLN A 144 7.27 2.04 -1.24
N ASN A 145 6.48 2.27 -0.19
CA ASN A 145 6.86 3.20 0.87
C ASN A 145 8.07 2.72 1.64
N LEU A 146 8.08 1.44 2.00
CA LEU A 146 9.20 0.86 2.71
C LEU A 146 10.48 0.95 1.88
N PHE A 147 10.37 0.65 0.58
CA PHE A 147 11.49 0.77 -0.35
C PHE A 147 11.98 2.22 -0.47
N LEU A 148 11.10 3.19 -0.76
CA LEU A 148 11.47 4.58 -0.92
C LEU A 148 11.99 5.19 0.39
N TYR A 149 11.42 4.80 1.53
CA TYR A 149 11.88 5.21 2.85
C TYR A 149 13.34 4.81 3.10
N ALA A 150 13.69 3.57 2.79
CA ALA A 150 15.05 3.07 2.93
C ALA A 150 15.99 3.65 1.85
N HIS A 151 15.56 3.66 0.59
CA HIS A 151 16.36 4.08 -0.57
C HIS A 151 16.81 5.55 -0.47
N TYR A 152 15.92 6.44 -0.05
CA TYR A 152 16.24 7.87 0.12
C TYR A 152 16.68 8.25 1.54
N GLY A 153 16.73 7.30 2.46
CA GLY A 153 17.17 7.54 3.84
C GLY A 153 16.26 8.50 4.61
N TYR A 154 14.94 8.38 4.43
CA TYR A 154 14.00 9.24 5.15
C TYR A 154 14.13 9.06 6.67
N SER A 155 14.06 10.18 7.40
CA SER A 155 13.71 10.12 8.81
C SER A 155 12.20 9.87 8.97
N ALA A 156 11.80 9.24 10.08
CA ALA A 156 10.38 9.00 10.36
C ALA A 156 9.55 10.29 10.29
N LEU A 157 10.04 11.36 10.93
CA LEU A 157 9.36 12.65 10.91
C LEU A 157 9.30 13.27 9.50
N GLY A 158 10.37 13.15 8.71
CA GLY A 158 10.42 13.63 7.31
C GLY A 158 9.35 12.94 6.46
N PHE A 159 9.28 11.60 6.53
CA PHE A 159 8.27 10.82 5.82
C PHE A 159 6.85 11.23 6.19
N PHE A 160 6.55 11.30 7.50
CA PHE A 160 5.22 11.68 7.97
C PHE A 160 4.83 13.11 7.56
N LYS A 161 5.78 14.06 7.55
CA LYS A 161 5.52 15.43 7.08
C LYS A 161 5.10 15.45 5.60
N VAL A 162 5.81 14.72 4.74
CA VAL A 162 5.51 14.64 3.31
C VAL A 162 4.12 14.00 3.10
N MET A 163 3.80 12.93 3.82
CA MET A 163 2.57 12.17 3.61
C MET A 163 1.36 12.71 4.40
N LEU A 164 1.54 13.70 5.27
CA LEU A 164 0.45 14.23 6.10
C LEU A 164 -0.68 14.84 5.28
N LEU A 165 -0.35 15.77 4.38
CA LEU A 165 -1.35 16.48 3.58
C LEU A 165 -2.20 15.51 2.72
N PRO A 166 -1.62 14.65 1.86
CA PRO A 166 -2.43 13.74 1.06
C PRO A 166 -3.23 12.76 1.92
N THR A 167 -2.74 12.39 3.12
CA THR A 167 -3.50 11.54 4.05
C THR A 167 -4.71 12.27 4.62
N VAL A 168 -4.57 13.52 5.05
CA VAL A 168 -5.69 14.35 5.53
C VAL A 168 -6.73 14.54 4.42
N LEU A 169 -6.29 14.87 3.21
CA LEU A 169 -7.19 14.99 2.05
C LEU A 169 -7.93 13.68 1.76
N SER A 170 -7.27 12.54 1.97
CA SER A 170 -7.86 11.21 1.79
C SER A 170 -8.96 10.92 2.82
N VAL A 171 -8.73 11.26 4.09
CA VAL A 171 -9.74 11.12 5.15
C VAL A 171 -10.95 12.01 4.84
N ILE A 172 -10.72 13.25 4.41
CA ILE A 172 -11.79 14.17 4.00
C ILE A 172 -12.55 13.60 2.80
N TYR A 173 -11.86 13.14 1.76
CA TYR A 173 -12.46 12.58 0.56
C TYR A 173 -13.37 11.38 0.86
N ILE A 174 -12.85 10.39 1.60
CA ILE A 174 -13.63 9.21 2.01
C ILE A 174 -14.78 9.64 2.94
N GLY A 175 -14.52 10.53 3.89
CA GLY A 175 -15.52 11.05 4.83
C GLY A 175 -16.69 11.74 4.12
N VAL A 176 -16.41 12.56 3.11
CA VAL A 176 -17.44 13.23 2.28
C VAL A 176 -18.31 12.20 1.56
N ILE A 177 -17.71 11.17 0.96
CA ILE A 177 -18.47 10.11 0.27
C ILE A 177 -19.39 9.38 1.25
N ILE A 178 -18.92 9.08 2.47
CA ILE A 178 -19.74 8.42 3.51
C ILE A 178 -20.81 9.36 4.05
N TYR A 179 -20.50 10.65 4.21
CA TYR A 179 -21.44 11.62 4.74
C TYR A 179 -22.75 11.69 3.93
N PHE A 180 -22.66 11.66 2.60
CA PHE A 180 -23.82 11.70 1.70
C PHE A 180 -24.58 10.38 1.59
N LYS A 181 -24.17 9.32 2.29
CA LYS A 181 -24.95 8.07 2.34
C LYS A 181 -26.19 8.21 3.21
N ARG A 182 -27.28 7.56 2.78
CA ARG A 182 -28.48 7.42 3.61
C ARG A 182 -28.15 6.57 4.83
N ASN A 183 -28.63 7.01 5.99
CA ASN A 183 -28.50 6.25 7.24
C ASN A 183 -29.85 5.60 7.58
N HIS A 184 -29.80 4.39 8.08
CA HIS A 184 -30.96 3.65 8.59
C HIS A 184 -30.51 2.71 9.72
N PRO A 185 -31.39 2.40 10.68
CA PRO A 185 -31.06 1.43 11.72
C PRO A 185 -30.86 0.05 11.13
N LEU A 186 -29.95 -0.71 11.72
CA LEU A 186 -29.65 -2.09 11.37
C LEU A 186 -29.66 -2.96 12.61
N GLN A 187 -30.17 -4.17 12.47
CA GLN A 187 -29.95 -5.25 13.43
C GLN A 187 -28.90 -6.20 12.82
N LEU A 188 -27.73 -6.22 13.45
CA LEU A 188 -26.60 -7.04 13.01
C LEU A 188 -26.58 -8.30 13.86
N GLU A 189 -26.80 -9.46 13.22
CA GLU A 189 -26.50 -10.77 13.80
C GLU A 189 -25.22 -11.27 13.15
N LEU A 190 -24.08 -10.97 13.74
CA LEU A 190 -22.78 -11.42 13.25
C LEU A 190 -22.43 -12.77 13.87
N PRO A 191 -21.77 -13.66 13.12
CA PRO A 191 -21.28 -14.92 13.69
C PRO A 191 -20.29 -14.61 14.80
N ALA A 192 -20.47 -15.23 15.95
CA ALA A 192 -19.51 -15.15 17.03
C ALA A 192 -18.20 -15.82 16.59
N LEU A 193 -17.11 -15.07 16.56
CA LEU A 193 -15.77 -15.63 16.40
C LEU A 193 -15.21 -15.99 17.78
N GLU A 194 -14.53 -17.12 17.83
CA GLU A 194 -13.73 -17.46 18.99
C GLU A 194 -12.65 -16.40 19.21
N LYS A 195 -12.44 -16.06 20.48
CA LYS A 195 -11.37 -15.12 20.84
C LYS A 195 -10.03 -15.67 20.39
N PRO A 196 -9.19 -14.85 19.74
CA PRO A 196 -7.87 -15.30 19.32
C PRO A 196 -7.02 -15.72 20.54
N ASP A 197 -6.12 -16.68 20.32
CA ASP A 197 -5.18 -17.08 21.36
C ASP A 197 -4.39 -15.86 21.85
N ARG A 198 -4.58 -15.51 23.12
CA ARG A 198 -3.99 -14.30 23.71
C ARG A 198 -2.46 -14.32 23.68
N LYS A 199 -1.85 -15.49 23.94
CA LYS A 199 -0.40 -15.63 23.97
C LYS A 199 0.22 -15.44 22.58
N LEU A 200 -0.32 -16.13 21.57
CA LEU A 200 0.15 -16.02 20.19
C LEU A 200 -0.08 -14.62 19.63
N THR A 201 -1.25 -14.05 19.90
CA THR A 201 -1.57 -12.68 19.48
C THR A 201 -0.60 -11.68 20.07
N THR A 202 -0.31 -11.78 21.39
CA THR A 202 0.66 -10.89 22.04
C THR A 202 2.05 -11.04 21.43
N ILE A 203 2.51 -12.26 21.16
CA ILE A 203 3.80 -12.51 20.50
C ILE A 203 3.86 -11.80 19.15
N TYR A 204 2.85 -11.97 18.28
CA TYR A 204 2.87 -11.37 16.96
C TYR A 204 2.71 -9.83 16.99
N LEU A 205 1.95 -9.28 17.94
CA LEU A 205 1.86 -7.83 18.13
C LEU A 205 3.18 -7.22 18.62
N VAL A 206 3.88 -7.90 19.54
CA VAL A 206 5.21 -7.47 19.98
C VAL A 206 6.22 -7.55 18.84
N LEU A 207 6.20 -8.62 18.04
CA LEU A 207 7.05 -8.72 16.86
C LEU A 207 6.71 -7.65 15.81
N LEU A 208 5.43 -7.32 15.62
CA LEU A 208 5.03 -6.23 14.73
C LEU A 208 5.59 -4.89 15.22
N ALA A 209 5.43 -4.58 16.50
CA ALA A 209 5.97 -3.36 17.10
C ALA A 209 7.51 -3.30 17.01
N LEU A 210 8.21 -4.42 17.22
CA LEU A 210 9.65 -4.53 17.05
C LEU A 210 10.08 -4.20 15.62
N ASN A 211 9.42 -4.80 14.61
CA ASN A 211 9.77 -4.59 13.20
C ASN A 211 9.40 -3.18 12.74
N VAL A 212 8.27 -2.62 13.16
CA VAL A 212 7.92 -1.22 12.90
C VAL A 212 8.95 -0.28 13.55
N GLY A 213 9.38 -0.57 14.79
CA GLY A 213 10.45 0.19 15.45
C GLY A 213 11.79 0.13 14.68
N ALA A 214 12.12 -1.02 14.10
CA ALA A 214 13.30 -1.16 13.24
C ALA A 214 13.17 -0.36 11.92
N VAL A 215 11.99 -0.38 11.30
CA VAL A 215 11.70 0.47 10.12
C VAL A 215 11.88 1.94 10.44
N LEU A 216 11.40 2.40 11.58
CA LEU A 216 11.49 3.79 12.02
C LEU A 216 12.88 4.17 12.57
N HIS A 217 13.89 3.30 12.43
CA HIS A 217 15.27 3.49 12.93
C HIS A 217 15.38 3.65 14.45
N LEU A 218 14.39 3.17 15.22
CA LEU A 218 14.42 3.16 16.69
C LEU A 218 15.20 1.96 17.23
N LEU A 219 15.34 0.90 16.43
CA LEU A 219 16.00 -0.35 16.77
C LEU A 219 16.86 -0.82 15.59
N ASP A 220 17.88 -1.61 15.88
CA ASP A 220 18.68 -2.23 14.83
C ASP A 220 17.85 -3.27 14.05
N LYS A 221 17.84 -3.12 12.73
CA LYS A 221 17.03 -3.96 11.81
C LYS A 221 17.48 -5.43 11.80
N TYR A 222 18.77 -5.71 11.96
CA TYR A 222 19.28 -7.09 11.97
C TYR A 222 18.93 -7.80 13.25
N ILE A 223 18.92 -7.07 14.38
CA ILE A 223 18.47 -7.62 15.68
C ILE A 223 16.98 -7.93 15.60
N ALA A 224 16.16 -7.01 15.06
CA ALA A 224 14.72 -7.23 14.88
C ALA A 224 14.43 -8.41 13.96
N LEU A 225 15.17 -8.53 12.83
CA LEU A 225 15.08 -9.65 11.91
C LEU A 225 15.43 -10.98 12.59
N ALA A 226 16.55 -11.03 13.31
CA ALA A 226 17.01 -12.25 13.98
C ALA A 226 16.00 -12.71 15.03
N ILE A 227 15.51 -11.80 15.89
CA ILE A 227 14.47 -12.10 16.88
C ILE A 227 13.21 -12.63 16.18
N THR A 228 12.76 -11.94 15.13
CA THR A 228 11.56 -12.34 14.37
C THR A 228 11.73 -13.73 13.77
N ALA A 229 12.85 -14.00 13.11
CA ALA A 229 13.14 -15.30 12.51
C ALA A 229 13.17 -16.42 13.57
N ILE A 230 13.89 -16.23 14.68
CA ILE A 230 13.98 -17.23 15.75
C ILE A 230 12.60 -17.50 16.35
N VAL A 231 11.86 -16.46 16.73
CA VAL A 231 10.54 -16.62 17.36
C VAL A 231 9.56 -17.31 16.42
N VAL A 232 9.52 -16.91 15.13
CA VAL A 232 8.64 -17.52 14.14
C VAL A 232 8.98 -19.00 13.90
N LEU A 233 10.26 -19.35 13.80
CA LEU A 233 10.70 -20.73 13.61
C LEU A 233 10.34 -21.62 14.82
N VAL A 234 10.40 -21.09 16.04
CA VAL A 234 10.05 -21.81 17.28
C VAL A 234 8.53 -21.90 17.45
N VAL A 235 7.80 -20.80 17.23
CA VAL A 235 6.36 -20.72 17.50
C VAL A 235 5.54 -21.34 16.37
N ASN A 236 5.84 -20.99 15.13
CA ASN A 236 5.10 -21.51 13.96
C ASN A 236 5.91 -21.38 12.65
N ARG A 237 6.78 -22.34 12.40
CA ARG A 237 7.61 -22.40 11.17
C ARG A 237 6.81 -22.41 9.85
N LYS A 238 5.51 -22.74 9.90
CA LYS A 238 4.66 -22.78 8.70
C LYS A 238 4.40 -21.37 8.14
N LEU A 239 4.55 -20.33 8.97
CA LEU A 239 4.37 -18.93 8.56
C LEU A 239 5.39 -18.50 7.50
N VAL A 240 6.60 -19.05 7.53
CA VAL A 240 7.63 -18.79 6.51
C VAL A 240 7.12 -19.11 5.11
N LYS A 241 6.28 -20.14 4.95
CA LYS A 241 5.69 -20.50 3.64
C LYS A 241 4.52 -19.59 3.21
N GLN A 242 4.06 -18.71 4.10
CA GLN A 242 2.97 -17.76 3.82
C GLN A 242 3.49 -16.38 3.40
N VAL A 243 4.80 -16.18 3.40
CA VAL A 243 5.43 -14.96 2.90
C VAL A 243 5.24 -14.89 1.38
N ASP A 244 4.97 -13.69 0.88
CA ASP A 244 4.87 -13.44 -0.55
C ASP A 244 6.27 -13.35 -1.20
N TYR A 245 6.78 -14.51 -1.56
CA TYR A 245 8.07 -14.61 -2.25
C TYR A 245 8.02 -14.06 -3.68
N SER A 246 6.83 -14.01 -4.30
CA SER A 246 6.67 -13.40 -5.64
C SER A 246 6.98 -11.92 -5.59
N LEU A 247 6.54 -11.23 -4.53
CA LEU A 247 6.87 -9.82 -4.32
C LEU A 247 8.38 -9.63 -4.10
N LEU A 248 9.02 -10.43 -3.25
CA LEU A 248 10.46 -10.32 -2.99
C LEU A 248 11.30 -10.56 -4.26
N LEU A 249 10.93 -11.56 -5.06
CA LEU A 249 11.58 -11.83 -6.35
C LEU A 249 11.34 -10.71 -7.37
N THR A 250 10.17 -10.08 -7.33
CA THR A 250 9.86 -8.90 -8.16
C THR A 250 10.82 -7.75 -7.84
N PHE A 251 11.07 -7.50 -6.56
CA PHE A 251 12.05 -6.50 -6.13
C PHE A 251 13.46 -6.83 -6.65
N ILE A 252 13.90 -8.07 -6.50
CA ILE A 252 15.21 -8.52 -7.02
C ILE A 252 15.30 -8.27 -8.53
N GLY A 253 14.28 -8.65 -9.30
CA GLY A 253 14.24 -8.43 -10.74
C GLY A 253 14.37 -6.96 -11.13
N PHE A 254 13.65 -6.08 -10.45
CA PHE A 254 13.75 -4.64 -10.69
C PHE A 254 15.09 -4.05 -10.23
N PHE A 255 15.63 -4.46 -9.09
CA PHE A 255 16.97 -4.03 -8.65
C PHE A 255 18.05 -4.37 -9.68
N VAL A 256 18.03 -5.58 -10.20
CA VAL A 256 18.96 -6.00 -11.26
C VAL A 256 18.75 -5.17 -12.53
N PHE A 257 17.50 -5.00 -12.95
CA PHE A 257 17.17 -4.20 -14.13
C PHE A 257 17.69 -2.77 -14.01
N ILE A 258 17.32 -2.06 -12.94
CA ILE A 258 17.74 -0.68 -12.71
C ILE A 258 19.26 -0.56 -12.59
N GLY A 259 19.90 -1.45 -11.83
CA GLY A 259 21.37 -1.47 -11.71
C GLY A 259 22.08 -1.63 -13.05
N ASN A 260 21.53 -2.45 -13.95
CA ASN A 260 22.09 -2.66 -15.28
C ASN A 260 21.91 -1.47 -16.22
N ILE A 261 20.77 -0.74 -16.14
CA ILE A 261 20.46 0.35 -17.08
C ILE A 261 20.88 1.74 -16.57
N SER A 262 21.18 1.90 -15.27
CA SER A 262 21.38 3.19 -14.60
C SER A 262 22.40 4.11 -15.30
N ASN A 263 23.40 3.55 -15.99
CA ASN A 263 24.45 4.26 -16.68
C ASN A 263 24.25 4.38 -18.21
N THR A 264 23.06 4.06 -18.72
CA THR A 264 22.78 4.17 -20.15
C THR A 264 22.41 5.61 -20.54
N SER A 265 22.68 5.99 -21.79
CA SER A 265 22.34 7.31 -22.34
C SER A 265 20.84 7.61 -22.29
N VAL A 266 20.00 6.58 -22.44
CA VAL A 266 18.53 6.71 -22.33
C VAL A 266 18.14 7.12 -20.92
N VAL A 267 18.75 6.53 -19.90
CA VAL A 267 18.47 6.87 -18.49
C VAL A 267 18.97 8.28 -18.18
N SER A 268 20.16 8.65 -18.66
CA SER A 268 20.67 10.02 -18.51
C SER A 268 19.71 11.04 -19.16
N TYR A 269 19.24 10.77 -20.37
CA TYR A 269 18.29 11.64 -21.05
C TYR A 269 16.97 11.79 -20.26
N LEU A 270 16.39 10.69 -19.76
CA LEU A 270 15.17 10.71 -18.96
C LEU A 270 15.37 11.47 -17.66
N ARG A 271 16.53 11.28 -17.00
CA ARG A 271 16.89 11.97 -15.76
C ARG A 271 16.97 13.48 -16.01
N ASP A 272 17.64 13.91 -17.08
CA ASP A 272 17.93 15.32 -17.31
C ASP A 272 16.71 16.11 -17.85
N HIS A 273 15.81 15.45 -18.59
CA HIS A 273 14.70 16.13 -19.28
C HIS A 273 13.32 15.90 -18.68
N VAL A 274 13.12 14.78 -17.97
CA VAL A 274 11.80 14.40 -17.44
C VAL A 274 11.80 14.30 -15.92
N LEU A 275 12.81 13.65 -15.35
CA LEU A 275 12.88 13.28 -13.93
C LEU A 275 13.84 14.17 -13.12
N GLY A 276 14.40 15.21 -13.75
CA GLY A 276 15.29 16.17 -13.12
C GLY A 276 14.58 17.32 -12.40
N THR A 277 13.25 17.38 -12.52
CA THR A 277 12.42 18.37 -11.84
C THR A 277 11.42 17.71 -10.92
N THR A 278 11.01 18.41 -9.88
CA THR A 278 10.01 17.95 -8.91
C THR A 278 8.68 17.68 -9.59
N GLU A 279 8.24 18.59 -10.50
CA GLU A 279 6.99 18.45 -11.25
C GLU A 279 7.04 17.26 -12.21
N GLY A 280 8.12 17.13 -12.97
CA GLY A 280 8.31 16.04 -13.93
C GLY A 280 8.30 14.68 -13.24
N THR A 281 9.02 14.56 -12.11
CA THR A 281 9.04 13.34 -11.29
C THR A 281 7.65 12.99 -10.75
N TYR A 282 6.94 13.98 -10.19
CA TYR A 282 5.59 13.77 -9.65
C TYR A 282 4.62 13.25 -10.72
N LEU A 283 4.57 13.94 -11.86
CA LEU A 283 3.68 13.58 -12.97
C LEU A 283 4.08 12.23 -13.59
N ALA A 284 5.38 11.98 -13.78
CA ALA A 284 5.87 10.69 -14.28
C ALA A 284 5.47 9.55 -13.35
N ALA A 285 5.56 9.74 -12.02
CA ALA A 285 5.17 8.75 -11.03
C ALA A 285 3.65 8.48 -11.05
N LEU A 286 2.84 9.53 -11.11
CA LEU A 286 1.37 9.42 -11.25
C LEU A 286 0.98 8.64 -12.51
N VAL A 287 1.54 9.02 -13.65
CA VAL A 287 1.20 8.43 -14.96
C VAL A 287 1.71 7.00 -15.05
N SER A 288 2.98 6.74 -14.70
CA SER A 288 3.56 5.38 -14.75
C SER A 288 2.76 4.40 -13.90
N SER A 289 2.30 4.81 -12.73
CA SER A 289 1.48 3.98 -11.85
C SER A 289 0.21 3.46 -12.53
N GLN A 290 -0.37 4.23 -13.46
CA GLN A 290 -1.59 3.83 -14.16
C GLN A 290 -1.40 2.65 -15.11
N PHE A 291 -0.17 2.41 -15.57
CA PHE A 291 0.15 1.38 -16.55
C PHE A 291 0.89 0.18 -15.97
N ILE A 292 1.82 0.42 -15.04
CA ILE A 292 2.71 -0.62 -14.52
C ILE A 292 2.51 -0.90 -13.02
N SER A 293 1.52 -0.25 -12.37
CA SER A 293 1.30 -0.27 -10.92
C SER A 293 2.31 0.56 -10.12
N ASN A 294 1.88 1.06 -8.96
CA ASN A 294 2.64 1.98 -8.12
C ASN A 294 3.94 1.38 -7.55
N VAL A 295 3.98 0.07 -7.22
CA VAL A 295 5.21 -0.57 -6.70
C VAL A 295 6.29 -0.64 -7.77
N PRO A 296 6.06 -1.20 -8.97
CA PRO A 296 7.03 -1.14 -10.06
C PRO A 296 7.42 0.28 -10.45
N ALA A 297 6.45 1.21 -10.50
CA ALA A 297 6.73 2.62 -10.82
C ALA A 297 7.71 3.23 -9.81
N ALA A 298 7.49 3.02 -8.51
CA ALA A 298 8.39 3.47 -7.46
C ALA A 298 9.81 2.92 -7.66
N MET A 299 9.95 1.63 -7.90
CA MET A 299 11.25 0.98 -8.06
C MET A 299 11.98 1.47 -9.31
N LEU A 300 11.27 1.56 -10.45
CA LEU A 300 11.87 2.01 -11.70
C LEU A 300 12.32 3.46 -11.64
N LEU A 301 11.48 4.34 -11.10
CA LEU A 301 11.77 5.77 -11.09
C LEU A 301 12.77 6.16 -9.99
N ALA A 302 12.84 5.46 -8.86
CA ALA A 302 13.78 5.77 -7.79
C ALA A 302 15.26 5.72 -8.25
N GLY A 303 15.60 4.80 -9.15
CA GLY A 303 16.94 4.75 -9.76
C GLY A 303 17.23 5.88 -10.75
N LEU A 304 16.22 6.67 -11.14
CA LEU A 304 16.30 7.66 -12.20
C LEU A 304 16.18 9.11 -11.70
N THR A 305 15.69 9.33 -10.48
CA THR A 305 15.47 10.68 -9.95
C THR A 305 16.08 10.87 -8.56
N ARG A 306 16.35 12.11 -8.20
CA ARG A 306 16.72 12.51 -6.83
C ARG A 306 15.57 13.20 -6.09
N GLU A 307 14.46 13.44 -6.78
CA GLU A 307 13.28 14.12 -6.26
C GLU A 307 12.43 13.17 -5.40
N ALA A 308 12.94 12.85 -4.19
CA ALA A 308 12.41 11.83 -3.30
C ALA A 308 10.94 12.09 -2.91
N ASP A 309 10.62 13.32 -2.48
CA ASP A 309 9.28 13.70 -2.02
C ASP A 309 8.27 13.64 -3.18
N ALA A 310 8.65 14.12 -4.35
CA ALA A 310 7.80 14.10 -5.53
C ALA A 310 7.51 12.67 -5.98
N LEU A 311 8.51 11.79 -5.97
CA LEU A 311 8.33 10.39 -6.30
C LEU A 311 7.43 9.70 -5.28
N LEU A 312 7.69 9.89 -3.98
CA LEU A 312 6.90 9.31 -2.89
C LEU A 312 5.42 9.72 -2.99
N LEU A 313 5.15 11.02 -3.16
CA LEU A 313 3.80 11.54 -3.34
C LEU A 313 3.14 10.98 -4.61
N GLY A 314 3.87 11.04 -5.73
CA GLY A 314 3.35 10.64 -7.04
C GLY A 314 2.95 9.16 -7.11
N VAL A 315 3.77 8.22 -6.61
CA VAL A 315 3.44 6.79 -6.65
C VAL A 315 2.34 6.40 -5.68
N ASN A 316 2.22 7.08 -4.53
CA ASN A 316 1.17 6.78 -3.57
C ASN A 316 -0.19 7.28 -4.06
N ILE A 317 -0.27 8.52 -4.51
CA ILE A 317 -1.50 9.07 -5.11
C ILE A 317 -1.79 8.37 -6.43
N GLY A 318 -0.77 8.04 -7.20
CA GLY A 318 -0.86 7.25 -8.43
C GLY A 318 -1.39 5.84 -8.26
N GLY A 319 -1.44 5.31 -7.04
CA GLY A 319 -2.16 4.06 -6.71
C GLY A 319 -3.68 4.16 -6.85
N LEU A 320 -4.23 5.37 -6.96
CA LEU A 320 -5.59 5.64 -7.41
C LEU A 320 -5.67 5.63 -8.96
N GLY A 321 -6.88 5.66 -9.51
CA GLY A 321 -7.13 5.73 -10.95
C GLY A 321 -7.52 4.39 -11.54
N THR A 322 -6.66 3.81 -12.37
CA THR A 322 -6.96 2.52 -13.03
C THR A 322 -6.93 1.34 -12.06
N LEU A 323 -7.54 0.23 -12.46
CA LEU A 323 -7.50 -1.00 -11.65
C LEU A 323 -6.07 -1.54 -11.51
N ILE A 324 -5.22 -1.31 -12.53
CA ILE A 324 -3.82 -1.76 -12.57
C ILE A 324 -2.92 -0.89 -11.69
N ALA A 325 -3.33 0.35 -11.40
CA ALA A 325 -2.54 1.31 -10.64
C ALA A 325 -2.11 0.80 -9.25
N SER A 326 -2.87 -0.12 -8.66
CA SER A 326 -2.52 -0.81 -7.42
C SER A 326 -2.96 -2.27 -7.45
N MET A 327 -2.07 -3.18 -7.02
CA MET A 327 -2.42 -4.61 -6.85
C MET A 327 -3.57 -4.80 -5.84
N ALA A 328 -3.63 -4.01 -4.79
CA ALA A 328 -4.73 -3.97 -3.84
C ALA A 328 -6.10 -3.76 -4.52
N SER A 329 -6.15 -2.90 -5.54
CA SER A 329 -7.35 -2.66 -6.34
C SER A 329 -7.79 -3.90 -7.15
N VAL A 330 -6.83 -4.61 -7.71
CA VAL A 330 -7.07 -5.88 -8.42
C VAL A 330 -7.58 -6.95 -7.47
N ILE A 331 -7.00 -7.05 -6.26
CA ILE A 331 -7.43 -8.00 -5.22
C ILE A 331 -8.90 -7.76 -4.85
N SER A 332 -9.26 -6.53 -4.50
CA SER A 332 -10.62 -6.20 -4.09
C SER A 332 -11.64 -6.43 -5.21
N TYR A 333 -11.29 -6.09 -6.46
CA TYR A 333 -12.12 -6.39 -7.63
C TYR A 333 -12.33 -7.90 -7.81
N LYS A 334 -11.25 -8.71 -7.73
CA LYS A 334 -11.36 -10.17 -7.86
C LYS A 334 -12.25 -10.77 -6.77
N LEU A 335 -12.09 -10.33 -5.52
CA LEU A 335 -12.92 -10.78 -4.40
C LEU A 335 -14.40 -10.43 -4.62
N PHE A 336 -14.69 -9.20 -5.04
CA PHE A 336 -16.04 -8.76 -5.33
C PHE A 336 -16.65 -9.51 -6.51
N ALA A 337 -15.93 -9.62 -7.64
CA ALA A 337 -16.41 -10.26 -8.85
C ALA A 337 -16.68 -11.77 -8.69
N ALA A 338 -15.92 -12.44 -7.79
CA ALA A 338 -16.15 -13.84 -7.47
C ALA A 338 -17.51 -14.07 -6.77
N GLU A 339 -17.93 -13.16 -5.88
CA GLU A 339 -19.20 -13.25 -5.16
C GLU A 339 -20.38 -12.61 -5.95
N HIS A 340 -20.11 -11.60 -6.78
CA HIS A 340 -21.10 -10.83 -7.52
C HIS A 340 -20.77 -10.69 -9.01
N PRO A 341 -20.67 -11.80 -9.79
CA PRO A 341 -20.19 -11.75 -11.18
C PRO A 341 -21.06 -10.87 -12.10
N TYR A 342 -22.37 -10.85 -11.89
CA TYR A 342 -23.30 -10.03 -12.69
C TYR A 342 -23.17 -8.52 -12.42
N GLN A 343 -22.58 -8.12 -11.29
CA GLN A 343 -22.36 -6.72 -10.92
C GLN A 343 -20.93 -6.23 -11.21
N ALA A 344 -20.04 -7.11 -11.68
CA ALA A 344 -18.62 -6.80 -11.88
C ALA A 344 -18.39 -5.61 -12.85
N GLY A 345 -19.17 -5.49 -13.94
CA GLY A 345 -19.07 -4.37 -14.86
C GLY A 345 -19.57 -3.04 -14.26
N GLY A 346 -20.62 -3.09 -13.44
CA GLY A 346 -21.13 -1.93 -12.68
C GLY A 346 -20.12 -1.47 -11.62
N TYR A 347 -19.52 -2.42 -10.90
CA TYR A 347 -18.45 -2.17 -9.96
C TYR A 347 -17.27 -1.45 -10.63
N LEU A 348 -16.77 -1.95 -11.76
CA LEU A 348 -15.61 -1.39 -12.44
C LEU A 348 -15.85 0.06 -12.87
N ARG A 349 -17.01 0.38 -13.44
CA ARG A 349 -17.36 1.77 -13.81
C ARG A 349 -17.38 2.69 -12.58
N MET A 350 -17.99 2.23 -11.49
CA MET A 350 -18.07 3.00 -10.25
C MET A 350 -16.69 3.12 -9.58
N PHE A 351 -15.89 2.05 -9.60
CA PHE A 351 -14.52 2.05 -9.12
C PHE A 351 -13.68 3.11 -9.83
N LEU A 352 -13.69 3.09 -11.18
CA LEU A 352 -12.96 4.08 -11.98
C LEU A 352 -13.40 5.50 -11.64
N PHE A 353 -14.71 5.73 -11.53
CA PHE A 353 -15.22 7.07 -11.18
C PHE A 353 -14.65 7.56 -9.84
N TYR A 354 -14.81 6.79 -8.75
CA TYR A 354 -14.31 7.22 -7.43
C TYR A 354 -12.79 7.33 -7.39
N ASN A 355 -12.07 6.41 -8.04
CA ASN A 355 -10.61 6.45 -8.04
C ASN A 355 -10.07 7.62 -8.87
N PHE A 356 -10.63 7.91 -10.06
CA PHE A 356 -10.20 9.08 -10.85
C PHE A 356 -10.58 10.40 -10.20
N VAL A 357 -11.75 10.51 -9.59
CA VAL A 357 -12.12 11.71 -8.83
C VAL A 357 -11.14 11.92 -7.66
N GLY A 358 -10.82 10.86 -6.91
CA GLY A 358 -9.82 10.92 -5.85
C GLY A 358 -8.42 11.29 -6.36
N LEU A 359 -7.98 10.67 -7.47
CA LEU A 359 -6.70 10.95 -8.13
C LEU A 359 -6.59 12.44 -8.50
N VAL A 360 -7.63 12.98 -9.14
CA VAL A 360 -7.64 14.40 -9.58
C VAL A 360 -7.68 15.33 -8.37
N LEU A 361 -8.59 15.11 -7.42
CA LEU A 361 -8.74 16.02 -6.27
C LEU A 361 -7.52 16.00 -5.35
N ILE A 362 -7.12 14.83 -4.89
CA ILE A 362 -5.98 14.68 -3.98
C ILE A 362 -4.69 15.02 -4.71
N GLY A 363 -4.54 14.53 -5.96
CA GLY A 363 -3.36 14.76 -6.76
C GLY A 363 -3.16 16.23 -7.10
N PHE A 364 -4.20 16.94 -7.52
CA PHE A 364 -4.11 18.35 -7.87
C PHE A 364 -3.82 19.24 -6.66
N VAL A 365 -4.51 19.01 -5.53
CA VAL A 365 -4.25 19.79 -4.31
C VAL A 365 -2.83 19.52 -3.80
N THR A 366 -2.38 18.27 -3.81
CA THR A 366 -1.00 17.92 -3.41
C THR A 366 0.02 18.53 -4.38
N TYR A 367 -0.27 18.53 -5.69
CA TYR A 367 0.59 19.17 -6.68
C TYR A 367 0.78 20.66 -6.39
N LEU A 368 -0.30 21.38 -6.19
CA LEU A 368 -0.24 22.82 -5.89
C LEU A 368 0.47 23.10 -4.55
N ALA A 369 0.19 22.31 -3.53
CA ALA A 369 0.68 22.56 -2.18
C ALA A 369 2.13 22.14 -1.95
N CYS A 370 2.53 20.98 -2.50
CA CYS A 370 3.82 20.36 -2.18
C CYS A 370 4.82 20.41 -3.33
N ILE A 371 4.35 20.46 -4.58
CA ILE A 371 5.22 20.36 -5.76
C ILE A 371 5.53 21.75 -6.32
N VAL A 372 4.50 22.57 -6.55
CA VAL A 372 4.70 23.94 -7.11
C VAL A 372 5.10 24.95 -6.05
N ASN A 373 5.29 24.51 -4.80
CA ASN A 373 5.68 25.41 -3.68
C ASN A 373 4.72 26.59 -3.45
N TYR A 374 3.47 26.50 -3.87
CA TYR A 374 2.50 27.58 -3.71
C TYR A 374 2.21 27.90 -2.23
N ILE A 375 2.50 26.96 -1.31
CA ILE A 375 2.34 27.14 0.14
C ILE A 375 3.63 27.60 0.82
N ASN A 376 4.81 27.45 0.20
CA ASN A 376 6.04 28.04 0.74
C ASN A 376 6.03 29.58 0.68
N TYR A 377 5.08 30.20 0.00
CA TYR A 377 4.81 31.64 0.09
C TYR A 377 3.97 32.03 1.32
N LEU A 378 3.34 31.09 2.01
CA LEU A 378 2.89 31.27 3.39
C LEU A 378 4.06 30.91 4.30
N ASP A 379 5.13 31.69 4.17
CA ASP A 379 6.30 31.62 5.01
C ASP A 379 5.85 31.77 6.48
N VAL A 380 6.25 30.81 7.29
CA VAL A 380 6.02 30.83 8.74
C VAL A 380 6.62 32.10 9.38
N SER A 381 7.52 32.82 8.68
CA SER A 381 8.00 34.15 9.03
C SER A 381 6.89 35.19 9.06
N GLN A 382 5.89 35.14 8.18
CA GLN A 382 4.74 36.07 8.22
C GLN A 382 3.80 35.79 9.40
N PHE A 383 3.70 34.53 9.84
CA PHE A 383 3.00 34.23 11.09
C PHE A 383 3.77 34.67 12.34
N ARG A 384 5.08 34.76 12.26
CA ARG A 384 5.91 35.30 13.35
C ARG A 384 5.74 36.82 13.48
N GLU A 385 5.69 37.52 12.37
CA GLU A 385 5.39 38.96 12.35
C GLU A 385 3.97 39.27 12.85
N LEU A 386 2.97 38.44 12.51
CA LEU A 386 1.61 38.57 13.03
C LEU A 386 1.53 38.25 14.54
N SER A 387 2.33 37.32 15.05
CA SER A 387 2.38 37.01 16.48
C SER A 387 3.10 38.12 17.28
N GLU A 388 4.08 38.80 16.68
CA GLU A 388 4.72 39.98 17.27
C GLU A 388 3.80 41.22 17.23
N PHE A 389 2.90 41.30 16.25
CA PHE A 389 1.92 42.37 16.13
C PHE A 389 0.73 42.21 17.08
N LEU A 390 0.45 40.98 17.54
CA LEU A 390 -0.66 40.67 18.48
C LEU A 390 -0.21 40.65 19.95
N ASN A 391 1.06 40.87 20.23
CA ASN A 391 1.63 41.00 21.58
C ASN A 391 1.85 42.48 21.99
N TRP A 392 0.97 43.37 21.50
CA TRP A 392 0.82 44.74 22.00
C TRP A 392 -0.45 44.89 22.79
#